data_d740727bb63d04e1a1121f1f3eaa0e2c
#
_entry.id   d740727bb63d04e1a1121f1f3eaa0e2c
#
_cell.length_a   1.000
_cell.length_b   1.000
_cell.length_c   1.000
_cell.angle_alpha   90.00
_cell.angle_beta   90.00
_cell.angle_gamma   90.00
#
_symmetry.space_group_name_H-M   'P 1'
#
loop_
_entity.id
_entity.type
_entity.pdbx_description
1 polymer ?
#
loop_
_entity_poly.entity_id
_entity_poly.type
_entity_poly.pdbx_seq_one_letter_code
_entity_poly.pdbx_strand_id
1 'polypeptide(L)'
;MTDKELIEKLKSSPQAGLAAVVDRYTAYVMKIARTKLNGICSSEDIEEAVSDIFFKFYQTGQSSGFDIRSVRAYLSVIAGRHCTDVFRKHISSPDILPLEDAGEIPTQEPLSDNRTTLAAAVKKLGEPDTSIFIRKYFFGQKTKEIAEELHLNPKAVDKRVSRGLVKLRKILKEEE
;
A
#
# COMPACT_ATOMS: atom_id res chain seq x y z
N MET A 1 25.23 2.00 -6.44
CA MET A 1 24.61 1.57 -7.73
C MET A 1 23.36 2.41 -7.95
N THR A 2 23.26 3.08 -9.07
CA THR A 2 22.09 3.92 -9.44
C THR A 2 20.94 3.05 -9.97
N ASP A 3 19.71 3.59 -10.05
CA ASP A 3 18.59 2.87 -10.68
C ASP A 3 18.89 2.49 -12.14
N LYS A 4 19.62 3.33 -12.85
CA LYS A 4 20.04 3.07 -14.24
C LYS A 4 20.97 1.86 -14.35
N GLU A 5 21.96 1.78 -13.49
CA GLU A 5 22.89 0.62 -13.44
C GLU A 5 22.16 -0.67 -13.05
N LEU A 6 21.19 -0.59 -12.14
CA LEU A 6 20.34 -1.72 -11.78
C LEU A 6 19.50 -2.22 -12.97
N ILE A 7 18.89 -1.29 -13.72
CA ILE A 7 18.09 -1.62 -14.90
C ILE A 7 18.96 -2.25 -16.00
N GLU A 8 20.15 -1.71 -16.25
CA GLU A 8 21.10 -2.29 -17.18
C GLU A 8 21.53 -3.70 -16.76
N LYS A 9 21.76 -3.91 -15.46
CA LYS A 9 22.10 -5.20 -14.90
C LYS A 9 20.95 -6.20 -15.01
N LEU A 10 19.71 -5.77 -14.80
CA LEU A 10 18.51 -6.58 -15.01
C LEU A 10 18.35 -7.02 -16.46
N LYS A 11 18.71 -6.14 -17.42
CA LYS A 11 18.64 -6.45 -18.87
C LYS A 11 19.75 -7.40 -19.31
N SER A 12 20.98 -7.19 -18.84
CA SER A 12 22.15 -7.98 -19.24
C SER A 12 22.28 -9.32 -18.51
N SER A 13 21.93 -9.35 -17.23
CA SER A 13 21.99 -10.54 -16.38
C SER A 13 20.81 -10.52 -15.38
N PRO A 14 19.62 -11.01 -15.80
CA PRO A 14 18.39 -10.87 -15.02
C PRO A 14 18.49 -11.43 -13.58
N GLN A 15 19.14 -12.58 -13.41
CA GLN A 15 19.30 -13.18 -12.07
C GLN A 15 20.20 -12.34 -11.15
N ALA A 16 21.36 -11.90 -11.65
CA ALA A 16 22.26 -11.05 -10.89
C ALA A 16 21.68 -9.65 -10.64
N GLY A 17 20.88 -9.16 -11.59
CA GLY A 17 20.12 -7.93 -11.46
C GLY A 17 19.04 -8.04 -10.38
N LEU A 18 18.27 -9.13 -10.36
CA LEU A 18 17.28 -9.40 -9.34
C LEU A 18 17.93 -9.48 -7.95
N ALA A 19 19.03 -10.21 -7.80
CA ALA A 19 19.75 -10.29 -6.52
C ALA A 19 20.14 -8.90 -5.99
N ALA A 20 20.66 -8.03 -6.86
CA ALA A 20 21.01 -6.66 -6.50
C ALA A 20 19.78 -5.80 -6.12
N VAL A 21 18.64 -6.02 -6.78
CA VAL A 21 17.37 -5.35 -6.45
C VAL A 21 16.85 -5.82 -5.10
N VAL A 22 16.86 -7.12 -4.84
CA VAL A 22 16.45 -7.69 -3.55
C VAL A 22 17.31 -7.13 -2.43
N ASP A 23 18.63 -7.20 -2.54
CA ASP A 23 19.57 -6.69 -1.54
C ASP A 23 19.30 -5.22 -1.21
N ARG A 24 19.07 -4.40 -2.22
CA ARG A 24 18.85 -2.96 -2.04
C ARG A 24 17.47 -2.58 -1.53
N TYR A 25 16.43 -3.28 -1.95
CA TYR A 25 15.05 -2.84 -1.74
C TYR A 25 14.24 -3.69 -0.76
N THR A 26 14.80 -4.76 -0.16
CA THR A 26 14.08 -5.60 0.80
C THR A 26 13.53 -4.76 1.97
N ALA A 27 14.34 -3.92 2.59
CA ALA A 27 13.88 -3.07 3.70
C ALA A 27 12.75 -2.11 3.27
N TYR A 28 12.83 -1.57 2.06
CA TYR A 28 11.80 -0.69 1.51
C TYR A 28 10.48 -1.42 1.24
N VAL A 29 10.55 -2.59 0.59
CA VAL A 29 9.36 -3.41 0.30
C VAL A 29 8.75 -3.95 1.59
N MET A 30 9.58 -4.41 2.53
CA MET A 30 9.14 -4.84 3.86
C MET A 30 8.39 -3.73 4.60
N LYS A 31 8.89 -2.49 4.54
CA LYS A 31 8.21 -1.34 5.14
C LYS A 31 6.82 -1.12 4.55
N ILE A 32 6.66 -1.23 3.23
CA ILE A 32 5.36 -1.13 2.57
C ILE A 32 4.44 -2.26 3.04
N ALA A 33 4.93 -3.49 3.03
CA ALA A 33 4.15 -4.66 3.41
C ALA A 33 3.69 -4.58 4.88
N ARG A 34 4.59 -4.27 5.80
CA ARG A 34 4.25 -4.06 7.22
C ARG A 34 3.25 -2.94 7.42
N THR A 35 3.41 -1.81 6.74
CA THR A 35 2.46 -0.68 6.85
C THR A 35 1.04 -1.07 6.47
N LYS A 36 0.88 -1.99 5.50
CA LYS A 36 -0.43 -2.38 4.98
C LYS A 36 -1.02 -3.63 5.63
N LEU A 37 -0.19 -4.54 6.10
CA LEU A 37 -0.60 -5.88 6.55
C LEU A 37 -0.40 -6.12 8.05
N ASN A 38 0.34 -5.24 8.75
CA ASN A 38 0.55 -5.38 10.18
C ASN A 38 -0.77 -5.33 10.96
N GLY A 39 -0.94 -6.23 11.91
CA GLY A 39 -2.18 -6.40 12.68
C GLY A 39 -3.28 -7.20 11.97
N ILE A 40 -3.06 -7.61 10.71
CA ILE A 40 -4.03 -8.39 9.90
C ILE A 40 -3.41 -9.73 9.51
N CYS A 41 -2.13 -9.72 9.16
CA CYS A 41 -1.38 -10.88 8.73
C CYS A 41 -0.28 -11.22 9.75
N SER A 42 0.11 -12.49 9.81
CA SER A 42 1.29 -12.91 10.60
C SER A 42 2.58 -12.35 10.03
N SER A 43 3.68 -12.41 10.79
CA SER A 43 5.00 -12.01 10.29
C SER A 43 5.43 -12.86 9.11
N GLU A 44 5.11 -14.14 9.13
CA GLU A 44 5.39 -15.11 8.07
C GLU A 44 4.65 -14.75 6.79
N ASP A 45 3.37 -14.41 6.88
CA ASP A 45 2.56 -13.95 5.72
C ASP A 45 3.12 -12.68 5.11
N ILE A 46 3.62 -11.76 5.94
CA ILE A 46 4.24 -10.52 5.47
C ILE A 46 5.56 -10.81 4.74
N GLU A 47 6.38 -11.73 5.24
CA GLU A 47 7.62 -12.16 4.57
C GLU A 47 7.34 -12.88 3.26
N GLU A 48 6.31 -13.74 3.22
CA GLU A 48 5.83 -14.36 1.99
C GLU A 48 5.37 -13.31 0.98
N ALA A 49 4.57 -12.33 1.41
CA ALA A 49 4.13 -11.23 0.56
C ALA A 49 5.32 -10.43 -0.02
N VAL A 50 6.38 -10.20 0.74
CA VAL A 50 7.60 -9.54 0.26
C VAL A 50 8.30 -10.38 -0.81
N SER A 51 8.41 -11.68 -0.60
CA SER A 51 8.98 -12.62 -1.58
C SER A 51 8.17 -12.64 -2.88
N ASP A 52 6.86 -12.68 -2.77
CA ASP A 52 5.94 -12.63 -3.90
C ASP A 52 6.04 -11.32 -4.69
N ILE A 53 6.25 -10.20 -4.03
CA ILE A 53 6.44 -8.89 -4.67
C ILE A 53 7.68 -8.91 -5.56
N PHE A 54 8.80 -9.44 -5.07
CA PHE A 54 10.02 -9.56 -5.88
C PHE A 54 9.88 -10.56 -7.02
N PHE A 55 9.15 -11.65 -6.81
CA PHE A 55 8.86 -12.63 -7.86
C PHE A 55 8.00 -12.01 -8.97
N LYS A 56 6.94 -11.28 -8.61
CA LYS A 56 6.10 -10.55 -9.56
C LYS A 56 6.87 -9.47 -10.30
N PHE A 57 7.74 -8.73 -9.61
CA PHE A 57 8.63 -7.76 -10.22
C PHE A 57 9.49 -8.40 -11.29
N TYR A 58 10.09 -9.54 -11.01
CA TYR A 58 10.94 -10.27 -11.94
C TYR A 58 10.16 -10.81 -13.14
N GLN A 59 9.05 -11.49 -12.90
CA GLN A 59 8.21 -12.04 -13.99
C GLN A 59 7.71 -10.95 -14.95
N THR A 60 7.16 -9.86 -14.40
CA THR A 60 6.62 -8.76 -15.19
C THR A 60 7.75 -8.03 -15.93
N GLY A 61 8.88 -7.85 -15.25
CA GLY A 61 10.05 -7.22 -15.81
C GLY A 61 10.63 -8.02 -16.98
N GLN A 62 10.72 -9.35 -16.86
CA GLN A 62 11.16 -10.22 -17.98
C GLN A 62 10.23 -10.11 -19.19
N SER A 63 8.92 -10.13 -18.97
CA SER A 63 7.93 -10.03 -20.05
C SER A 63 7.97 -8.68 -20.78
N SER A 64 8.34 -7.60 -20.09
CA SER A 64 8.45 -6.24 -20.64
C SER A 64 9.88 -5.85 -21.04
N GLY A 65 10.85 -6.75 -20.92
CA GLY A 65 12.27 -6.44 -21.17
C GLY A 65 12.86 -5.41 -20.20
N PHE A 66 12.30 -5.29 -18.99
CA PHE A 66 12.67 -4.29 -17.97
C PHE A 66 12.66 -2.84 -18.51
N ASP A 67 11.67 -2.51 -19.34
CA ASP A 67 11.46 -1.13 -19.80
C ASP A 67 10.78 -0.29 -18.71
N ILE A 68 11.53 0.01 -17.67
CA ILE A 68 11.11 0.78 -16.49
C ILE A 68 12.03 1.99 -16.29
N ARG A 69 11.48 3.08 -15.77
CA ARG A 69 12.25 4.29 -15.48
C ARG A 69 12.88 4.31 -14.09
N SER A 70 12.23 3.67 -13.13
CA SER A 70 12.70 3.58 -11.76
C SER A 70 12.29 2.26 -11.15
N VAL A 71 13.27 1.51 -10.63
CA VAL A 71 13.07 0.25 -9.91
C VAL A 71 12.23 0.48 -8.67
N ARG A 72 12.54 1.54 -7.90
CA ARG A 72 11.82 1.89 -6.68
C ARG A 72 10.33 2.19 -6.94
N ALA A 73 10.03 3.01 -7.94
CA ALA A 73 8.66 3.36 -8.29
C ALA A 73 7.87 2.13 -8.74
N TYR A 74 8.48 1.27 -9.55
CA TYR A 74 7.85 0.06 -10.03
C TYR A 74 7.58 -0.94 -8.92
N LEU A 75 8.55 -1.18 -8.02
CA LEU A 75 8.36 -2.00 -6.83
C LEU A 75 7.24 -1.46 -5.93
N SER A 76 7.14 -0.15 -5.74
CA SER A 76 6.09 0.43 -4.90
C SER A 76 4.68 0.17 -5.46
N VAL A 77 4.52 0.20 -6.77
CA VAL A 77 3.24 -0.11 -7.42
C VAL A 77 2.88 -1.59 -7.26
N ILE A 78 3.85 -2.49 -7.49
CA ILE A 78 3.63 -3.94 -7.33
C ILE A 78 3.34 -4.26 -5.87
N ALA A 79 4.13 -3.73 -4.93
CA ALA A 79 3.94 -3.94 -3.50
C ALA A 79 2.58 -3.43 -3.03
N GLY A 80 2.19 -2.23 -3.45
CA GLY A 80 0.89 -1.65 -3.13
C GLY A 80 -0.28 -2.52 -3.58
N ARG A 81 -0.24 -3.02 -4.81
CA ARG A 81 -1.27 -3.90 -5.37
C ARG A 81 -1.30 -5.25 -4.68
N HIS A 82 -0.12 -5.88 -4.54
CA HIS A 82 -0.03 -7.21 -3.93
C HIS A 82 -0.50 -7.20 -2.47
N CYS A 83 -0.07 -6.25 -1.66
CA CYS A 83 -0.53 -6.14 -0.28
C CYS A 83 -2.03 -5.86 -0.18
N THR A 84 -2.60 -5.09 -1.12
CA THR A 84 -4.05 -4.89 -1.19
C THR A 84 -4.79 -6.20 -1.48
N ASP A 85 -4.27 -7.03 -2.39
CA ASP A 85 -4.86 -8.33 -2.72
C ASP A 85 -4.77 -9.30 -1.53
N VAL A 86 -3.64 -9.34 -0.84
CA VAL A 86 -3.45 -10.13 0.39
C VAL A 86 -4.41 -9.68 1.49
N PHE A 87 -4.50 -8.39 1.72
CA PHE A 87 -5.45 -7.81 2.67
C PHE A 87 -6.90 -8.21 2.38
N ARG A 88 -7.33 -8.10 1.13
CA ARG A 88 -8.69 -8.49 0.72
C ARG A 88 -8.97 -9.96 0.95
N LYS A 89 -8.02 -10.83 0.63
CA LYS A 89 -8.15 -12.27 0.88
C LYS A 89 -8.31 -12.58 2.37
N HIS A 90 -7.53 -11.94 3.22
CA HIS A 90 -7.61 -12.11 4.68
C HIS A 90 -8.95 -11.64 5.24
N ILE A 91 -9.45 -10.48 4.83
CA ILE A 91 -10.75 -9.96 5.30
C ILE A 91 -11.93 -10.79 4.77
N SER A 92 -11.81 -11.37 3.58
CA SER A 92 -12.86 -12.20 2.98
C SER A 92 -12.87 -13.63 3.49
N SER A 93 -11.86 -14.04 4.28
CA SER A 93 -11.83 -15.38 4.89
C SER A 93 -12.76 -15.44 6.10
N PRO A 94 -13.60 -16.48 6.23
CA PRO A 94 -14.58 -16.62 7.32
C PRO A 94 -13.96 -16.78 8.72
N ASP A 95 -12.64 -16.95 8.81
CA ASP A 95 -11.90 -17.17 10.06
C ASP A 95 -11.40 -15.87 10.74
N ILE A 96 -11.74 -14.70 10.22
CA ILE A 96 -11.38 -13.43 10.87
C ILE A 96 -12.49 -13.06 11.86
N LEU A 97 -12.15 -13.18 13.14
CA LEU A 97 -12.92 -12.64 14.26
C LEU A 97 -13.18 -11.13 14.06
N PRO A 98 -14.34 -10.62 14.50
CA PRO A 98 -14.66 -9.19 14.39
C PRO A 98 -13.57 -8.33 15.02
N LEU A 99 -13.33 -7.19 14.45
CA LEU A 99 -12.33 -6.18 14.83
C LEU A 99 -12.48 -5.64 16.28
N GLU A 100 -13.45 -6.12 17.02
CA GLU A 100 -13.74 -5.70 18.40
C GLU A 100 -12.74 -6.20 19.45
N ASP A 101 -11.95 -7.24 19.11
CA ASP A 101 -10.91 -7.80 19.98
C ASP A 101 -9.47 -7.54 19.51
N ALA A 102 -9.25 -6.65 18.56
CA ALA A 102 -7.91 -6.19 18.24
C ALA A 102 -7.42 -5.31 19.40
N GLY A 103 -6.84 -5.97 20.41
CA GLY A 103 -6.05 -5.33 21.45
C GLY A 103 -5.04 -4.35 20.81
N GLU A 104 -4.70 -3.31 21.54
CA GLU A 104 -3.79 -2.24 21.15
C GLU A 104 -2.66 -2.77 20.26
N ILE A 105 -2.64 -2.34 19.01
CA ILE A 105 -1.56 -2.65 18.06
C ILE A 105 -0.27 -2.12 18.69
N PRO A 106 0.75 -2.97 18.98
CA PRO A 106 2.01 -2.46 19.46
C PRO A 106 2.65 -1.61 18.35
N THR A 107 2.52 -0.33 18.45
CA THR A 107 3.22 0.63 17.59
C THR A 107 4.69 0.64 17.98
N GLN A 108 5.49 -0.23 17.39
CA GLN A 108 6.93 -0.35 17.66
C GLN A 108 7.81 0.45 16.69
N GLU A 109 7.31 1.50 16.08
CA GLU A 109 8.17 2.57 15.55
C GLU A 109 7.44 3.90 15.74
N PRO A 110 8.13 4.98 16.14
CA PRO A 110 7.52 6.30 16.16
C PRO A 110 7.13 6.66 14.73
N LEU A 111 5.83 6.64 14.46
CA LEU A 111 5.30 7.23 13.23
C LEU A 111 5.82 8.66 13.18
N SER A 112 6.41 9.06 12.06
CA SER A 112 6.79 10.47 11.90
C SER A 112 5.58 11.34 12.23
N ASP A 113 5.77 12.45 12.93
CA ASP A 113 4.69 13.35 13.38
C ASP A 113 3.66 13.65 12.28
N ASN A 114 4.13 13.81 11.04
CA ASN A 114 3.29 14.03 9.86
C ASN A 114 2.31 12.89 9.55
N ARG A 115 2.67 11.62 9.83
CA ARG A 115 1.76 10.48 9.61
C ARG A 115 0.66 10.41 10.65
N THR A 116 1.00 10.68 11.88
CA THR A 116 0.05 10.73 13.00
C THR A 116 -0.95 11.85 12.79
N THR A 117 -0.48 13.03 12.39
CA THR A 117 -1.31 14.19 12.06
C THR A 117 -2.25 13.91 10.88
N LEU A 118 -1.75 13.29 9.79
CA LEU A 118 -2.57 12.95 8.63
C LEU A 118 -3.64 11.90 8.98
N ALA A 119 -3.29 10.85 9.73
CA ALA A 119 -4.24 9.83 10.16
C ALA A 119 -5.35 10.41 11.04
N ALA A 120 -4.99 11.30 11.97
CA ALA A 120 -5.95 12.02 12.80
C ALA A 120 -6.86 12.93 11.96
N ALA A 121 -6.31 13.65 11.00
CA ALA A 121 -7.07 14.51 10.09
C ALA A 121 -8.06 13.71 9.22
N VAL A 122 -7.65 12.55 8.70
CA VAL A 122 -8.55 11.65 7.94
C VAL A 122 -9.69 11.14 8.82
N LYS A 123 -9.44 10.78 10.08
CA LYS A 123 -10.49 10.39 11.04
C LYS A 123 -11.51 11.51 11.29
N LYS A 124 -11.09 12.78 11.29
CA LYS A 124 -11.97 13.94 11.45
C LYS A 124 -12.93 14.17 10.29
N LEU A 125 -12.71 13.54 9.12
CA LEU A 125 -13.66 13.60 8.01
C LEU A 125 -15.02 12.96 8.35
N GLY A 126 -15.03 11.97 9.23
CA GLY A 126 -16.22 11.20 9.59
C GLY A 126 -16.61 10.15 8.55
N GLU A 127 -17.45 9.19 8.93
CA GLU A 127 -17.93 8.17 8.01
C GLU A 127 -19.04 8.70 7.07
N PRO A 128 -19.13 8.23 5.81
CA PRO A 128 -18.30 7.21 5.17
C PRO A 128 -17.01 7.77 4.53
N ASP A 129 -16.73 9.05 4.65
CA ASP A 129 -15.61 9.73 3.98
C ASP A 129 -14.26 9.17 4.45
N THR A 130 -14.10 8.91 5.75
CA THR A 130 -12.89 8.26 6.31
C THR A 130 -12.62 6.92 5.64
N SER A 131 -13.61 6.04 5.55
CA SER A 131 -13.50 4.73 4.88
C SER A 131 -13.17 4.87 3.39
N ILE A 132 -13.77 5.83 2.70
CA ILE A 132 -13.50 6.10 1.28
C ILE A 132 -12.03 6.53 1.09
N PHE A 133 -11.52 7.44 1.93
CA PHE A 133 -10.14 7.91 1.84
C PHE A 133 -9.12 6.80 2.12
N ILE A 134 -9.32 6.00 3.17
CA ILE A 134 -8.46 4.86 3.49
C ILE A 134 -8.44 3.87 2.32
N ARG A 135 -9.59 3.50 1.78
CA ARG A 135 -9.71 2.57 0.66
C ARG A 135 -9.04 3.10 -0.60
N LYS A 136 -9.26 4.37 -0.93
CA LYS A 136 -8.71 4.97 -2.15
C LYS A 136 -7.20 5.21 -2.07
N TYR A 137 -6.72 5.82 -1.00
CA TYR A 137 -5.34 6.30 -0.91
C TYR A 137 -4.40 5.33 -0.20
N PHE A 138 -4.88 4.59 0.78
CA PHE A 138 -4.05 3.60 1.47
C PHE A 138 -4.07 2.24 0.77
N PHE A 139 -5.24 1.74 0.40
CA PHE A 139 -5.38 0.45 -0.28
C PHE A 139 -5.37 0.54 -1.81
N GLY A 140 -5.39 1.72 -2.39
CA GLY A 140 -5.36 1.91 -3.84
C GLY A 140 -6.56 1.34 -4.59
N GLN A 141 -7.72 1.25 -3.95
CA GLN A 141 -8.95 0.75 -4.57
C GLN A 141 -9.49 1.73 -5.61
N LYS A 142 -10.10 1.18 -6.66
CA LYS A 142 -10.79 1.98 -7.67
C LYS A 142 -12.13 2.49 -7.15
N THR A 143 -12.57 3.64 -7.65
CA THR A 143 -13.87 4.25 -7.28
C THR A 143 -15.03 3.27 -7.38
N LYS A 144 -15.07 2.43 -8.42
CA LYS A 144 -16.12 1.42 -8.61
C LYS A 144 -16.14 0.38 -7.50
N GLU A 145 -14.96 -0.13 -7.12
CA GLU A 145 -14.80 -1.12 -6.06
C GLU A 145 -15.24 -0.56 -4.70
N ILE A 146 -14.84 0.69 -4.41
CA ILE A 146 -15.26 1.39 -3.18
C ILE A 146 -16.78 1.56 -3.15
N ALA A 147 -17.37 1.95 -4.27
CA ALA A 147 -18.81 2.15 -4.41
C ALA A 147 -19.59 0.85 -4.16
N GLU A 148 -19.13 -0.27 -4.73
CA GLU A 148 -19.74 -1.59 -4.53
C GLU A 148 -19.66 -2.04 -3.06
N GLU A 149 -18.48 -1.92 -2.44
CA GLU A 149 -18.27 -2.35 -1.05
C GLU A 149 -19.02 -1.50 -0.02
N LEU A 150 -19.18 -0.20 -0.29
CA LEU A 150 -19.88 0.72 0.61
C LEU A 150 -21.36 0.95 0.21
N HIS A 151 -21.84 0.22 -0.80
CA HIS A 151 -23.21 0.37 -1.33
C HIS A 151 -23.55 1.82 -1.74
N LEU A 152 -22.58 2.49 -2.37
CA LEU A 152 -22.67 3.86 -2.85
C LEU A 152 -22.65 3.93 -4.38
N ASN A 153 -23.09 5.04 -4.94
CA ASN A 153 -22.91 5.31 -6.37
C ASN A 153 -21.46 5.79 -6.64
N PRO A 154 -20.78 5.32 -7.70
CA PRO A 154 -19.43 5.77 -8.06
C PRO A 154 -19.27 7.29 -8.15
N LYS A 155 -20.26 7.98 -8.74
CA LYS A 155 -20.26 9.46 -8.79
C LYS A 155 -20.33 10.10 -7.40
N ALA A 156 -21.06 9.47 -6.48
CA ALA A 156 -21.13 9.93 -5.09
C ALA A 156 -19.79 9.75 -4.39
N VAL A 157 -19.07 8.65 -4.63
CA VAL A 157 -17.70 8.43 -4.10
C VAL A 157 -16.75 9.51 -4.61
N ASP A 158 -16.72 9.79 -5.92
CA ASP A 158 -15.85 10.84 -6.48
C ASP A 158 -16.17 12.22 -5.91
N LYS A 159 -17.44 12.55 -5.75
CA LYS A 159 -17.88 13.82 -5.16
C LYS A 159 -17.47 13.95 -3.70
N ARG A 160 -17.56 12.86 -2.92
CA ARG A 160 -17.07 12.79 -1.54
C ARG A 160 -15.56 12.93 -1.43
N VAL A 161 -14.83 12.30 -2.33
CA VAL A 161 -13.36 12.46 -2.41
C VAL A 161 -12.98 13.91 -2.67
N SER A 162 -13.60 14.56 -3.65
CA SER A 162 -13.32 15.97 -3.99
C SER A 162 -13.61 16.91 -2.81
N ARG A 163 -14.75 16.76 -2.16
CA ARG A 163 -15.13 17.56 -0.97
C ARG A 163 -14.21 17.25 0.22
N GLY A 164 -13.91 15.98 0.43
CA GLY A 164 -13.03 15.52 1.51
C GLY A 164 -11.61 16.05 1.39
N LEU A 165 -11.06 16.17 0.17
CA LEU A 165 -9.75 16.80 -0.05
C LEU A 165 -9.73 18.27 0.37
N VAL A 166 -10.77 19.02 0.05
CA VAL A 166 -10.91 20.43 0.49
C VAL A 166 -10.97 20.51 2.01
N LYS A 167 -11.78 19.66 2.63
CA LYS A 167 -11.95 19.59 4.09
C LYS A 167 -10.65 19.19 4.79
N LEU A 168 -9.94 18.20 4.24
CA LEU A 168 -8.67 17.72 4.77
C LEU A 168 -7.58 18.80 4.74
N ARG A 169 -7.49 19.56 3.64
CA ARG A 169 -6.56 20.70 3.55
C ARG A 169 -6.84 21.75 4.62
N LYS A 170 -8.12 22.00 4.91
CA LYS A 170 -8.53 22.97 5.93
C LYS A 170 -8.14 22.49 7.34
N ILE A 171 -8.42 21.23 7.66
CA ILE A 171 -8.04 20.60 8.93
C ILE A 171 -6.53 20.67 9.15
N LEU A 172 -5.73 20.30 8.12
CA LEU A 172 -4.27 20.31 8.22
C LEU A 172 -3.66 21.70 8.38
N LYS A 173 -4.30 22.74 7.83
CA LYS A 173 -3.86 24.13 8.01
C LYS A 173 -4.20 24.72 9.39
N GLU A 174 -5.23 24.20 10.04
CA GLU A 174 -5.64 24.64 11.37
C GLU A 174 -4.77 23.99 12.47
N GLU A 175 -4.00 22.95 12.14
CA GLU A 175 -3.10 22.23 13.05
C GLU A 175 -1.62 22.67 12.92
N GLU A 176 -1.28 23.57 11.98
CA GLU A 176 0.03 24.23 11.89
C GLU A 176 0.10 25.45 12.81
#